data_fd612912b324225e3d476723b992b3c9
#
_entry.id   fd612912b324225e3d476723b992b3c9
#
_cell.length_a   1.000
_cell.length_b   1.000
_cell.length_c   1.000
_cell.angle_alpha   90.00
_cell.angle_beta   90.00
_cell.angle_gamma   90.00
#
_symmetry.space_group_name_H-M   'P 1'
#
loop_
_entity.id
_entity.type
_entity.pdbx_description
1 polymer ?
#
loop_
_entity_poly.entity_id
_entity_poly.type
_entity_poly.pdbx_seq_one_letter_code
_entity_poly.pdbx_strand_id
1 'polypeptide(L)'
;YHGITPELVPDFYGLKGDTSDNIPGVPGIGPKKASALIAQYGSLDEVIAHADEVKGKMGENLRAHIDDALLSRKVATIQTNAPVELDFEHTAFPAYDAQMLAEALGALGIMSIQNRFLALLGEGGAAGAAPSAFELPSPIVVNGDATENLESALAELSRAVEAGEWVAATVDDDKEADALFGLTRTLWVAAGGNLLDFEEPSGASLSPHSASLLAAAGIDGANGLITGVLQHLFKTGLVASPDIKALLHELSPIDSSELELMDPLAVDPNRIFDTVVAAYLLDSVRSDFGDAYIADTYVGKALPAAQGEEGAADDAPVAAARSVAVALAAVQPL
;
A
#
# COMPACT_ATOMS: atom_id res chain seq x y z
N TYR A 1 -5.78 29.21 -12.54
CA TYR A 1 -5.30 28.90 -11.18
C TYR A 1 -5.59 30.09 -10.27
N HIS A 2 -6.37 29.92 -9.21
CA HIS A 2 -6.77 31.00 -8.30
C HIS A 2 -7.46 32.22 -8.91
N GLY A 3 -7.95 32.15 -10.15
CA GLY A 3 -8.63 33.26 -10.85
C GLY A 3 -7.72 34.40 -11.31
N ILE A 4 -6.40 34.15 -11.40
CA ILE A 4 -5.39 35.07 -11.93
C ILE A 4 -4.80 34.53 -13.22
N THR A 5 -4.28 35.42 -14.07
CA THR A 5 -3.59 35.01 -15.31
C THR A 5 -2.15 34.58 -15.04
N PRO A 6 -1.50 33.80 -15.94
CA PRO A 6 -0.13 33.33 -15.73
C PRO A 6 0.88 34.44 -15.48
N GLU A 7 0.70 35.61 -16.09
CA GLU A 7 1.60 36.77 -15.97
C GLU A 7 1.61 37.35 -14.54
N LEU A 8 0.51 37.18 -13.81
CA LEU A 8 0.35 37.69 -12.45
C LEU A 8 0.71 36.66 -11.35
N VAL A 9 1.17 35.48 -11.76
CA VAL A 9 1.61 34.44 -10.80
C VAL A 9 2.77 34.91 -9.92
N PRO A 10 3.81 35.61 -10.43
CA PRO A 10 4.84 36.17 -9.57
C PRO A 10 4.30 37.18 -8.55
N ASP A 11 3.35 38.05 -8.95
CA ASP A 11 2.71 39.03 -8.06
C ASP A 11 1.89 38.33 -6.97
N PHE A 12 1.21 37.26 -7.33
CA PHE A 12 0.46 36.45 -6.37
C PHE A 12 1.39 35.82 -5.31
N TYR A 13 2.53 35.26 -5.72
CA TYR A 13 3.52 34.73 -4.80
C TYR A 13 4.25 35.84 -4.03
N GLY A 14 4.37 37.03 -4.60
CA GLY A 14 4.82 38.21 -3.90
C GLY A 14 3.98 38.50 -2.66
N LEU A 15 2.65 38.39 -2.75
CA LEU A 15 1.73 38.59 -1.64
C LEU A 15 1.60 37.38 -0.73
N LYS A 16 1.38 36.18 -1.32
CA LYS A 16 1.10 34.95 -0.57
C LYS A 16 2.37 34.34 0.06
N GLY A 17 3.51 34.47 -0.62
CA GLY A 17 4.71 33.69 -0.34
C GLY A 17 4.59 32.23 -0.75
N ASP A 18 5.62 31.45 -0.44
CA ASP A 18 5.63 29.98 -0.55
C ASP A 18 6.51 29.38 0.53
N THR A 19 5.87 28.70 1.48
CA THR A 19 6.58 28.10 2.62
C THR A 19 7.43 26.91 2.23
N SER A 20 7.08 26.20 1.14
CA SER A 20 7.89 25.08 0.64
C SER A 20 9.24 25.53 0.10
N ASP A 21 9.27 26.71 -0.50
CA ASP A 21 10.47 27.32 -1.11
C ASP A 21 11.08 28.42 -0.25
N ASN A 22 10.61 28.58 0.99
CA ASN A 22 11.04 29.61 1.92
C ASN A 22 10.90 31.05 1.36
N ILE A 23 9.84 31.29 0.58
CA ILE A 23 9.49 32.61 0.04
C ILE A 23 8.55 33.28 1.06
N PRO A 24 8.94 34.43 1.67
CA PRO A 24 8.26 34.96 2.84
C PRO A 24 6.83 35.46 2.56
N GLY A 25 6.61 36.17 1.45
CA GLY A 25 5.33 36.85 1.19
C GLY A 25 4.99 37.91 2.26
N VAL A 26 3.69 38.22 2.38
CA VAL A 26 3.17 39.13 3.38
C VAL A 26 2.42 38.36 4.46
N PRO A 27 2.81 38.44 5.74
CA PRO A 27 2.16 37.72 6.83
C PRO A 27 0.65 38.00 6.91
N GLY A 28 -0.14 36.90 6.93
CA GLY A 28 -1.60 36.94 7.02
C GLY A 28 -2.32 37.17 5.68
N ILE A 29 -1.59 37.23 4.55
CA ILE A 29 -2.15 37.23 3.21
C ILE A 29 -1.99 35.83 2.61
N GLY A 30 -3.03 35.01 2.73
CA GLY A 30 -3.11 33.69 2.11
C GLY A 30 -3.69 33.75 0.68
N PRO A 31 -3.86 32.59 0.01
CA PRO A 31 -4.24 32.52 -1.42
C PRO A 31 -5.48 33.32 -1.79
N LYS A 32 -6.56 33.22 -1.00
CA LYS A 32 -7.83 33.93 -1.26
C LYS A 32 -7.66 35.45 -1.20
N LYS A 33 -6.89 35.94 -0.22
CA LYS A 33 -6.66 37.39 -0.06
C LYS A 33 -5.72 37.93 -1.12
N ALA A 34 -4.67 37.20 -1.47
CA ALA A 34 -3.75 37.57 -2.56
C ALA A 34 -4.49 37.66 -3.89
N SER A 35 -5.30 36.67 -4.24
CA SER A 35 -6.12 36.72 -5.46
C SER A 35 -7.11 37.89 -5.47
N ALA A 36 -7.75 38.18 -4.32
CA ALA A 36 -8.69 39.28 -4.21
C ALA A 36 -8.01 40.65 -4.39
N LEU A 37 -6.82 40.84 -3.81
CA LEU A 37 -6.05 42.08 -3.97
C LEU A 37 -5.59 42.26 -5.42
N ILE A 38 -5.08 41.22 -6.07
CA ILE A 38 -4.67 41.29 -7.47
C ILE A 38 -5.88 41.54 -8.39
N ALA A 39 -7.01 40.88 -8.13
CA ALA A 39 -8.24 41.12 -8.89
C ALA A 39 -8.76 42.54 -8.74
N GLN A 40 -8.58 43.15 -7.58
CA GLN A 40 -9.04 44.51 -7.30
C GLN A 40 -8.11 45.57 -7.88
N TYR A 41 -6.79 45.41 -7.75
CA TYR A 41 -5.80 46.45 -8.10
C TYR A 41 -4.99 46.13 -9.37
N GLY A 42 -4.99 44.89 -9.84
CA GLY A 42 -4.38 44.48 -11.09
C GLY A 42 -2.97 43.87 -10.97
N SER A 43 -2.11 44.44 -10.12
CA SER A 43 -0.73 43.96 -9.94
C SER A 43 -0.24 44.16 -8.51
N LEU A 44 0.89 43.57 -8.16
CA LEU A 44 1.54 43.80 -6.85
C LEU A 44 1.95 45.27 -6.70
N ASP A 45 2.42 45.91 -7.74
CA ASP A 45 2.82 47.33 -7.69
C ASP A 45 1.62 48.23 -7.38
N GLU A 46 0.47 47.97 -8.00
CA GLU A 46 -0.77 48.66 -7.71
C GLU A 46 -1.32 48.35 -6.31
N VAL A 47 -1.20 47.10 -5.83
CA VAL A 47 -1.56 46.72 -4.47
C VAL A 47 -0.72 47.54 -3.46
N ILE A 48 0.58 47.68 -3.71
CA ILE A 48 1.50 48.44 -2.86
C ILE A 48 1.16 49.92 -2.92
N ALA A 49 0.89 50.48 -4.10
CA ALA A 49 0.52 51.92 -4.30
C ALA A 49 -0.77 52.26 -3.52
N HIS A 50 -1.70 51.32 -3.40
CA HIS A 50 -2.96 51.48 -2.70
C HIS A 50 -2.97 50.83 -1.32
N ALA A 51 -1.80 50.54 -0.71
CA ALA A 51 -1.69 49.84 0.57
C ALA A 51 -2.38 50.59 1.72
N ASP A 52 -2.53 51.91 1.64
CA ASP A 52 -3.23 52.72 2.65
C ASP A 52 -4.76 52.58 2.59
N GLU A 53 -5.31 52.13 1.46
CA GLU A 53 -6.72 51.85 1.32
C GLU A 53 -7.10 50.50 1.92
N VAL A 54 -6.13 49.58 2.10
CA VAL A 54 -6.34 48.26 2.68
C VAL A 54 -6.48 48.38 4.18
N LYS A 55 -7.68 48.11 4.68
CA LYS A 55 -8.04 48.32 6.10
C LYS A 55 -7.61 47.16 7.00
N GLY A 56 -7.45 47.49 8.29
CA GLY A 56 -7.24 46.53 9.36
C GLY A 56 -5.84 45.86 9.31
N LYS A 57 -5.71 44.75 9.99
CA LYS A 57 -4.43 44.04 10.18
C LYS A 57 -3.76 43.65 8.85
N MET A 58 -4.54 43.38 7.83
CA MET A 58 -4.01 43.05 6.50
C MET A 58 -3.25 44.22 5.86
N GLY A 59 -3.81 45.41 5.94
CA GLY A 59 -3.15 46.63 5.42
C GLY A 59 -1.92 47.00 6.26
N GLU A 60 -1.98 46.87 7.60
CA GLU A 60 -0.81 47.06 8.46
C GLU A 60 0.34 46.12 8.08
N ASN A 61 0.03 44.82 7.90
CA ASN A 61 1.03 43.84 7.51
C ASN A 61 1.56 44.12 6.09
N LEU A 62 0.70 44.47 5.15
CA LEU A 62 1.12 44.82 3.80
C LEU A 62 2.14 45.97 3.79
N ARG A 63 1.85 47.07 4.49
CA ARG A 63 2.75 48.23 4.60
C ARG A 63 4.06 47.89 5.32
N ALA A 64 4.01 47.02 6.32
CA ALA A 64 5.19 46.60 7.07
C ALA A 64 6.12 45.64 6.31
N HIS A 65 5.60 44.94 5.30
CA HIS A 65 6.30 43.88 4.58
C HIS A 65 6.35 44.09 3.06
N ILE A 66 6.42 45.37 2.61
CA ILE A 66 6.54 45.71 1.18
C ILE A 66 7.81 45.12 0.60
N ASP A 67 8.93 45.23 1.30
CA ASP A 67 10.22 44.70 0.83
C ASP A 67 10.19 43.17 0.70
N ASP A 68 9.55 42.48 1.64
CA ASP A 68 9.35 41.04 1.58
C ASP A 68 8.47 40.62 0.38
N ALA A 69 7.42 41.37 0.09
CA ALA A 69 6.57 41.14 -1.06
C ALA A 69 7.32 41.32 -2.40
N LEU A 70 8.12 42.38 -2.50
CA LEU A 70 8.94 42.64 -3.70
C LEU A 70 10.03 41.60 -3.88
N LEU A 71 10.70 41.19 -2.78
CA LEU A 71 11.67 40.10 -2.78
C LEU A 71 11.02 38.78 -3.21
N SER A 72 9.87 38.46 -2.64
CA SER A 72 9.12 37.23 -2.97
C SER A 72 8.73 37.20 -4.44
N ARG A 73 8.22 38.29 -5.02
CA ARG A 73 7.95 38.40 -6.44
C ARG A 73 9.22 38.18 -7.28
N LYS A 74 10.33 38.81 -6.90
CA LYS A 74 11.60 38.66 -7.62
C LYS A 74 12.08 37.22 -7.63
N VAL A 75 11.99 36.52 -6.49
CA VAL A 75 12.39 35.11 -6.38
C VAL A 75 11.44 34.20 -7.16
N ALA A 76 10.12 34.48 -7.13
CA ALA A 76 9.12 33.71 -7.87
C ALA A 76 9.14 33.96 -9.39
N THR A 77 9.84 35.00 -9.87
CA THR A 77 9.91 35.32 -11.30
C THR A 77 10.95 34.44 -12.00
N ILE A 78 10.47 33.69 -12.99
CA ILE A 78 11.33 32.80 -13.80
C ILE A 78 12.33 33.66 -14.62
N GLN A 79 13.61 33.29 -14.51
CA GLN A 79 14.67 33.92 -15.32
C GLN A 79 14.71 33.29 -16.70
N THR A 80 14.30 34.05 -17.72
CA THR A 80 14.27 33.58 -19.10
C THR A 80 15.60 33.80 -19.85
N ASN A 81 16.53 34.50 -19.22
CA ASN A 81 17.85 34.87 -19.80
C ASN A 81 19.01 34.20 -19.02
N ALA A 82 18.75 33.06 -18.36
CA ALA A 82 19.81 32.29 -17.73
C ALA A 82 20.88 31.94 -18.79
N PRO A 83 22.18 31.99 -18.44
CA PRO A 83 23.28 31.70 -19.37
C PRO A 83 23.37 30.19 -19.61
N VAL A 84 22.37 29.61 -20.26
CA VAL A 84 22.31 28.21 -20.63
C VAL A 84 22.37 28.11 -22.15
N GLU A 85 23.37 27.42 -22.67
CA GLU A 85 23.44 27.07 -24.07
C GLU A 85 22.67 25.75 -24.29
N LEU A 86 21.64 25.80 -25.13
CA LEU A 86 20.89 24.63 -25.55
C LEU A 86 21.53 24.06 -26.82
N ASP A 87 22.13 22.88 -26.67
CA ASP A 87 22.65 22.14 -27.81
C ASP A 87 21.60 21.08 -28.22
N PHE A 88 20.79 21.44 -29.21
CA PHE A 88 19.72 20.58 -29.71
C PHE A 88 20.24 19.28 -30.37
N GLU A 89 21.48 19.28 -30.86
CA GLU A 89 22.07 18.08 -31.46
C GLU A 89 22.33 16.99 -30.41
N HIS A 90 22.66 17.39 -29.17
CA HIS A 90 22.90 16.49 -28.05
C HIS A 90 21.67 16.31 -27.13
N THR A 91 20.54 16.95 -27.44
CA THR A 91 19.27 16.74 -26.72
C THR A 91 18.41 15.63 -27.30
N ALA A 92 18.81 15.04 -28.43
CA ALA A 92 18.14 13.87 -28.96
C ALA A 92 18.21 12.74 -27.92
N PHE A 93 17.09 12.03 -27.73
CA PHE A 93 17.03 10.91 -26.82
C PHE A 93 18.11 9.89 -27.21
N PRO A 94 19.08 9.59 -26.34
CA PRO A 94 20.20 8.76 -26.75
C PRO A 94 19.74 7.35 -27.06
N ALA A 95 20.36 6.72 -28.05
CA ALA A 95 20.26 5.28 -28.21
C ALA A 95 20.94 4.65 -27.00
N TYR A 96 20.22 3.78 -26.30
CA TYR A 96 20.77 3.06 -25.16
C TYR A 96 20.59 1.55 -25.36
N ASP A 97 21.49 0.81 -24.73
CA ASP A 97 21.42 -0.63 -24.64
C ASP A 97 20.40 -1.00 -23.55
N ALA A 98 19.33 -1.69 -23.94
CA ALA A 98 18.26 -2.09 -23.03
C ALA A 98 18.77 -3.01 -21.91
N GLN A 99 19.78 -3.85 -22.20
CA GLN A 99 20.36 -4.73 -21.21
C GLN A 99 21.19 -3.94 -20.17
N MET A 100 22.05 -3.02 -20.63
CA MET A 100 22.83 -2.18 -19.74
C MET A 100 21.95 -1.33 -18.81
N LEU A 101 20.82 -0.82 -19.36
CA LEU A 101 19.86 -0.06 -18.59
C LEU A 101 19.15 -0.92 -17.55
N ALA A 102 18.73 -2.13 -17.94
CA ALA A 102 18.11 -3.09 -17.03
C ALA A 102 19.04 -3.46 -15.86
N GLU A 103 20.31 -3.74 -16.18
CA GLU A 103 21.34 -4.02 -15.18
C GLU A 103 21.56 -2.82 -14.24
N ALA A 104 21.64 -1.61 -14.79
CA ALA A 104 21.83 -0.39 -14.00
C ALA A 104 20.65 -0.10 -13.07
N LEU A 105 19.41 -0.23 -13.58
CA LEU A 105 18.20 -0.05 -12.77
C LEU A 105 18.06 -1.14 -11.71
N GLY A 106 18.39 -2.39 -12.06
CA GLY A 106 18.44 -3.50 -11.13
C GLY A 106 19.43 -3.30 -9.99
N ALA A 107 20.65 -2.83 -10.33
CA ALA A 107 21.69 -2.52 -9.34
C ALA A 107 21.29 -1.36 -8.38
N LEU A 108 20.41 -0.46 -8.84
CA LEU A 108 19.85 0.63 -8.04
C LEU A 108 18.57 0.22 -7.29
N GLY A 109 18.08 -1.00 -7.46
CA GLY A 109 16.82 -1.47 -6.86
C GLY A 109 15.55 -0.83 -7.47
N ILE A 110 15.65 -0.20 -8.67
CA ILE A 110 14.54 0.54 -9.30
C ILE A 110 13.75 -0.40 -10.23
N MET A 111 13.21 -1.48 -9.68
CA MET A 111 12.55 -2.55 -10.47
C MET A 111 11.24 -2.10 -11.12
N SER A 112 10.44 -1.27 -10.43
CA SER A 112 9.14 -0.81 -10.94
C SER A 112 9.25 0.08 -12.19
N ILE A 113 10.34 0.85 -12.31
CA ILE A 113 10.62 1.69 -13.47
C ILE A 113 11.22 0.86 -14.61
N GLN A 114 12.02 -0.14 -14.29
CA GLN A 114 12.68 -1.01 -15.26
C GLN A 114 11.68 -1.62 -16.25
N ASN A 115 10.64 -2.27 -15.76
CA ASN A 115 9.63 -2.93 -16.59
C ASN A 115 8.87 -1.91 -17.47
N ARG A 116 8.49 -0.76 -16.89
CA ARG A 116 7.81 0.31 -17.63
C ARG A 116 8.71 0.93 -18.69
N PHE A 117 9.98 1.10 -18.40
CA PHE A 117 10.94 1.69 -19.32
C PHE A 117 11.23 0.73 -20.48
N LEU A 118 11.47 -0.54 -20.21
CA LEU A 118 11.66 -1.57 -21.24
C LEU A 118 10.45 -1.70 -22.16
N ALA A 119 9.23 -1.59 -21.61
CA ALA A 119 8.00 -1.60 -22.40
C ALA A 119 7.88 -0.37 -23.33
N LEU A 120 8.35 0.81 -22.90
CA LEU A 120 8.35 2.04 -23.72
C LEU A 120 9.36 1.99 -24.87
N LEU A 121 10.41 1.19 -24.74
CA LEU A 121 11.45 1.04 -25.73
C LEU A 121 11.02 0.27 -26.98
N GLY A 122 9.91 -0.44 -26.89
CA GLY A 122 9.15 -0.95 -28.04
C GLY A 122 9.88 -1.85 -29.02
N GLU A 123 11.09 -2.28 -28.75
CA GLU A 123 11.78 -3.19 -29.64
C GLU A 123 12.74 -4.14 -28.93
N GLY A 124 12.56 -5.42 -29.19
CA GLY A 124 13.63 -6.39 -29.43
C GLY A 124 14.70 -6.65 -28.39
N GLY A 125 14.78 -5.94 -27.33
CA GLY A 125 15.22 -6.52 -26.08
C GLY A 125 14.20 -7.61 -25.83
N ALA A 126 14.63 -8.80 -25.49
CA ALA A 126 13.72 -9.81 -25.06
C ALA A 126 12.69 -9.09 -24.18
N ALA A 127 11.53 -8.83 -24.76
CA ALA A 127 10.39 -8.31 -24.01
C ALA A 127 10.39 -9.21 -22.80
N GLY A 128 10.75 -8.68 -21.66
CA GLY A 128 10.60 -9.44 -20.44
C GLY A 128 9.20 -9.95 -20.61
N ALA A 129 9.06 -11.26 -20.77
CA ALA A 129 7.79 -11.87 -21.13
C ALA A 129 6.77 -11.17 -20.26
N ALA A 130 5.70 -10.65 -20.86
CA ALA A 130 4.66 -9.96 -20.08
C ALA A 130 4.53 -10.78 -18.80
N PRO A 131 4.64 -10.14 -17.61
CA PRO A 131 4.76 -10.90 -16.38
C PRO A 131 3.76 -12.02 -16.42
N SER A 132 4.21 -13.25 -16.26
CA SER A 132 3.32 -14.41 -16.38
C SER A 132 2.16 -14.18 -15.42
N ALA A 133 0.95 -14.49 -15.85
CA ALA A 133 -0.21 -14.33 -14.98
C ALA A 133 0.02 -15.05 -13.64
N PHE A 134 -0.32 -14.41 -12.56
CA PHE A 134 -0.33 -15.04 -11.25
C PHE A 134 -1.52 -16.01 -11.23
N GLU A 135 -1.22 -17.31 -11.20
CA GLU A 135 -2.26 -18.33 -11.12
C GLU A 135 -2.59 -18.60 -9.65
N LEU A 136 -3.84 -18.39 -9.29
CA LEU A 136 -4.36 -18.78 -7.99
C LEU A 136 -4.70 -20.29 -8.03
N PRO A 137 -4.19 -21.10 -7.10
CA PRO A 137 -4.65 -22.46 -6.98
C PRO A 137 -6.13 -22.49 -6.58
N SER A 138 -6.86 -23.52 -7.02
CA SER A 138 -8.23 -23.73 -6.58
C SER A 138 -8.26 -24.01 -5.07
N PRO A 139 -9.12 -23.34 -4.28
CA PRO A 139 -9.16 -23.54 -2.85
C PRO A 139 -9.72 -24.92 -2.48
N ILE A 140 -9.17 -25.53 -1.44
CA ILE A 140 -9.75 -26.68 -0.76
C ILE A 140 -10.62 -26.10 0.35
N VAL A 141 -11.93 -26.07 0.12
CA VAL A 141 -12.89 -25.53 1.08
C VAL A 141 -13.05 -26.52 2.25
N VAL A 142 -12.76 -26.03 3.45
CA VAL A 142 -12.88 -26.80 4.70
C VAL A 142 -14.04 -26.23 5.50
N ASN A 143 -15.23 -26.75 5.28
CA ASN A 143 -16.38 -26.40 6.09
C ASN A 143 -16.33 -27.24 7.38
N GLY A 144 -16.56 -26.63 8.54
CA GLY A 144 -16.38 -27.26 9.87
C GLY A 144 -17.09 -28.61 10.07
N ASP A 145 -18.05 -28.95 9.22
CA ASP A 145 -18.78 -30.23 9.22
C ASP A 145 -18.31 -31.23 8.13
N ALA A 146 -17.48 -30.81 7.18
CA ALA A 146 -17.01 -31.64 6.07
C ALA A 146 -15.67 -32.31 6.41
N THR A 147 -15.74 -33.50 6.97
CA THR A 147 -14.61 -34.23 7.57
C THR A 147 -13.49 -34.61 6.59
N GLU A 148 -13.79 -34.95 5.32
CA GLU A 148 -12.77 -35.33 4.34
C GLU A 148 -11.85 -34.17 3.96
N ASN A 149 -12.39 -32.96 3.78
CA ASN A 149 -11.60 -31.80 3.44
C ASN A 149 -10.76 -31.31 4.62
N LEU A 150 -11.27 -31.39 5.84
CA LEU A 150 -10.53 -31.01 7.03
C LEU A 150 -9.29 -31.91 7.24
N GLU A 151 -9.43 -33.21 7.11
CA GLU A 151 -8.31 -34.16 7.22
C GLU A 151 -7.22 -33.86 6.19
N SER A 152 -7.63 -33.64 4.93
CA SER A 152 -6.70 -33.30 3.82
C SER A 152 -5.98 -31.98 4.07
N ALA A 153 -6.71 -30.95 4.49
CA ALA A 153 -6.14 -29.62 4.78
C ALA A 153 -5.15 -29.66 5.96
N LEU A 154 -5.50 -30.36 7.04
CA LEU A 154 -4.63 -30.54 8.20
C LEU A 154 -3.37 -31.34 7.85
N ALA A 155 -3.48 -32.37 6.99
CA ALA A 155 -2.32 -33.13 6.52
C ALA A 155 -1.37 -32.25 5.71
N GLU A 156 -1.89 -31.41 4.81
CA GLU A 156 -1.06 -30.48 4.02
C GLU A 156 -0.40 -29.41 4.90
N LEU A 157 -1.15 -28.86 5.86
CA LEU A 157 -0.63 -27.90 6.81
C LEU A 157 0.50 -28.47 7.67
N SER A 158 0.28 -29.68 8.21
CA SER A 158 1.29 -30.39 9.01
C SER A 158 2.54 -30.69 8.19
N ARG A 159 2.37 -31.12 6.94
CA ARG A 159 3.48 -31.38 6.02
C ARG A 159 4.32 -30.12 5.81
N ALA A 160 3.69 -28.97 5.50
CA ALA A 160 4.41 -27.71 5.27
C ALA A 160 5.17 -27.26 6.54
N VAL A 161 4.52 -27.34 7.70
CA VAL A 161 5.12 -26.98 9.00
C VAL A 161 6.31 -27.89 9.34
N GLU A 162 6.17 -29.22 9.19
CA GLU A 162 7.24 -30.19 9.43
C GLU A 162 8.41 -30.03 8.47
N ALA A 163 8.14 -29.64 7.23
CA ALA A 163 9.16 -29.35 6.23
C ALA A 163 9.87 -28.00 6.49
N GLY A 164 9.39 -27.18 7.41
CA GLY A 164 9.91 -25.83 7.67
C GLY A 164 9.62 -24.85 6.53
N GLU A 165 8.56 -25.08 5.77
CA GLU A 165 8.11 -24.21 4.72
C GLU A 165 7.34 -23.01 5.29
N TRP A 166 7.37 -21.87 4.59
CA TRP A 166 6.51 -20.73 4.92
C TRP A 166 5.05 -21.05 4.60
N VAL A 167 4.18 -20.61 5.48
CA VAL A 167 2.73 -20.68 5.33
C VAL A 167 2.18 -19.27 5.40
N ALA A 168 1.45 -18.83 4.39
CA ALA A 168 0.79 -17.53 4.45
C ALA A 168 -0.64 -17.68 4.95
N ALA A 169 -1.08 -16.75 5.79
CA ALA A 169 -2.42 -16.76 6.36
C ALA A 169 -3.04 -15.36 6.41
N THR A 170 -4.36 -15.28 6.27
CA THR A 170 -5.18 -14.10 6.57
C THR A 170 -6.58 -14.54 7.01
N VAL A 171 -7.23 -13.72 7.83
CA VAL A 171 -8.64 -13.93 8.23
C VAL A 171 -9.50 -12.92 7.48
N ASP A 172 -10.60 -13.39 6.94
CA ASP A 172 -11.65 -12.57 6.34
C ASP A 172 -12.95 -12.76 7.12
N ASP A 173 -13.55 -11.64 7.52
CA ASP A 173 -14.87 -11.61 8.14
C ASP A 173 -15.86 -11.21 7.06
N ASP A 174 -16.72 -12.13 6.66
CA ASP A 174 -17.82 -11.83 5.73
C ASP A 174 -18.84 -10.91 6.41
N LYS A 175 -18.70 -9.61 6.16
CA LYS A 175 -19.56 -8.57 6.73
C LYS A 175 -20.93 -8.49 6.05
N GLU A 176 -21.10 -9.16 4.91
CA GLU A 176 -22.32 -9.17 4.11
C GLU A 176 -23.17 -10.43 4.31
N ALA A 177 -22.66 -11.43 5.05
CA ALA A 177 -23.44 -12.60 5.38
C ALA A 177 -24.74 -12.17 6.07
N ASP A 178 -25.85 -12.64 5.49
CA ASP A 178 -27.22 -12.29 5.87
C ASP A 178 -27.38 -12.36 7.39
N ALA A 179 -27.77 -11.27 8.04
CA ALA A 179 -27.89 -11.14 9.49
C ALA A 179 -28.82 -12.21 10.13
N LEU A 180 -29.51 -12.99 9.31
CA LEU A 180 -30.34 -14.12 9.68
C LEU A 180 -29.58 -15.43 9.92
N PHE A 181 -28.39 -15.60 9.31
CA PHE A 181 -27.62 -16.88 9.39
C PHE A 181 -26.31 -16.77 10.19
N GLY A 182 -26.00 -15.60 10.71
CA GLY A 182 -24.75 -15.35 11.43
C GLY A 182 -23.59 -15.00 10.49
N LEU A 183 -22.54 -14.39 11.07
CA LEU A 183 -21.30 -14.09 10.37
C LEU A 183 -20.51 -15.38 10.17
N THR A 184 -20.02 -15.63 8.98
CA THR A 184 -19.02 -16.66 8.71
C THR A 184 -17.65 -16.01 8.72
N ARG A 185 -16.73 -16.59 9.47
CA ARG A 185 -15.31 -16.21 9.47
C ARG A 185 -14.55 -17.23 8.64
N THR A 186 -13.63 -16.74 7.84
CA THR A 186 -12.83 -17.59 6.98
C THR A 186 -11.35 -17.34 7.20
N LEU A 187 -10.60 -18.39 7.53
CA LEU A 187 -9.17 -18.38 7.56
C LEU A 187 -8.65 -18.92 6.22
N TRP A 188 -8.04 -18.07 5.45
CA TRP A 188 -7.34 -18.42 4.23
C TRP A 188 -5.89 -18.77 4.53
N VAL A 189 -5.44 -19.93 4.07
CA VAL A 189 -4.07 -20.41 4.26
C VAL A 189 -3.50 -20.89 2.94
N ALA A 190 -2.33 -20.36 2.56
CA ALA A 190 -1.56 -20.87 1.44
C ALA A 190 -0.36 -21.67 1.98
N ALA A 191 -0.24 -22.94 1.57
CA ALA A 191 0.80 -23.85 2.01
C ALA A 191 1.16 -24.82 0.88
N GLY A 192 2.45 -25.04 0.61
CA GLY A 192 2.93 -26.05 -0.32
C GLY A 192 2.36 -25.98 -1.74
N GLY A 193 1.94 -24.81 -2.21
CA GLY A 193 1.28 -24.62 -3.49
C GLY A 193 -0.23 -24.86 -3.48
N ASN A 194 -0.81 -25.18 -2.33
CA ASN A 194 -2.24 -25.34 -2.11
C ASN A 194 -2.82 -24.11 -1.41
N LEU A 195 -4.10 -23.86 -1.65
CA LEU A 195 -4.88 -22.84 -0.99
C LEU A 195 -5.95 -23.54 -0.16
N LEU A 196 -5.99 -23.25 1.14
CA LEU A 196 -6.90 -23.85 2.11
C LEU A 196 -7.83 -22.75 2.63
N ASP A 197 -9.10 -23.07 2.67
CA ASP A 197 -10.18 -22.18 3.10
C ASP A 197 -10.89 -22.81 4.30
N PHE A 198 -10.59 -22.32 5.51
CA PHE A 198 -11.21 -22.80 6.74
C PHE A 198 -12.38 -21.90 7.12
N GLU A 199 -13.59 -22.38 6.89
CA GLU A 199 -14.84 -21.68 7.23
C GLU A 199 -15.31 -22.02 8.64
N GLU A 200 -15.61 -21.01 9.44
CA GLU A 200 -16.17 -21.16 10.78
C GLU A 200 -17.39 -20.23 10.95
N PRO A 201 -18.62 -20.78 10.99
CA PRO A 201 -19.81 -20.01 11.33
C PRO A 201 -19.72 -19.44 12.74
N SER A 202 -20.16 -18.19 12.93
CA SER A 202 -20.15 -17.53 14.23
C SER A 202 -20.98 -18.31 15.25
N GLY A 203 -20.35 -18.68 16.38
CA GLY A 203 -20.97 -19.44 17.47
C GLY A 203 -21.13 -20.94 17.21
N ALA A 204 -20.55 -21.48 16.14
CA ALA A 204 -20.52 -22.90 15.90
C ALA A 204 -19.55 -23.59 16.86
N SER A 205 -19.95 -24.75 17.37
CA SER A 205 -19.04 -25.64 18.11
C SER A 205 -18.55 -26.75 17.19
N LEU A 206 -17.27 -27.08 17.29
CA LEU A 206 -16.69 -28.17 16.53
C LEU A 206 -17.40 -29.51 16.83
N SER A 207 -17.64 -30.28 15.78
CA SER A 207 -18.10 -31.67 15.98
C SER A 207 -17.06 -32.49 16.75
N PRO A 208 -17.45 -33.51 17.47
CA PRO A 208 -16.50 -34.39 18.18
C PRO A 208 -15.46 -35.03 17.25
N HIS A 209 -15.82 -35.24 15.99
CA HIS A 209 -14.93 -35.80 14.97
C HIS A 209 -13.91 -34.78 14.50
N SER A 210 -14.34 -33.55 14.20
CA SER A 210 -13.44 -32.43 13.84
C SER A 210 -12.47 -32.12 14.96
N ALA A 211 -12.96 -32.10 16.23
CA ALA A 211 -12.10 -31.91 17.40
C ALA A 211 -11.05 -33.04 17.54
N SER A 212 -11.40 -34.27 17.20
CA SER A 212 -10.48 -35.42 17.21
C SER A 212 -9.41 -35.31 16.13
N LEU A 213 -9.77 -34.82 14.93
CA LEU A 213 -8.81 -34.58 13.82
C LEU A 213 -7.83 -33.46 14.16
N LEU A 214 -8.32 -32.36 14.73
CA LEU A 214 -7.47 -31.27 15.19
C LEU A 214 -6.48 -31.72 16.25
N ALA A 215 -6.98 -32.47 17.25
CA ALA A 215 -6.12 -33.05 18.31
C ALA A 215 -5.06 -34.00 17.76
N ALA A 216 -5.40 -34.84 16.78
CA ALA A 216 -4.45 -35.71 16.08
C ALA A 216 -3.36 -34.92 15.33
N ALA A 217 -3.69 -33.76 14.79
CA ALA A 217 -2.74 -32.83 14.17
C ALA A 217 -1.99 -31.93 15.20
N GLY A 218 -2.20 -32.12 16.49
CA GLY A 218 -1.58 -31.31 17.54
C GLY A 218 -2.19 -29.90 17.70
N ILE A 219 -3.39 -29.69 17.20
CA ILE A 219 -4.10 -28.41 17.19
C ILE A 219 -5.16 -28.42 18.31
N ASP A 220 -5.13 -27.40 19.18
CA ASP A 220 -6.14 -27.20 20.20
C ASP A 220 -7.37 -26.51 19.63
N GLY A 221 -8.46 -27.25 19.48
CA GLY A 221 -9.74 -26.72 18.97
C GLY A 221 -10.68 -26.20 20.07
N ALA A 222 -10.25 -26.06 21.31
CA ALA A 222 -11.12 -25.62 22.42
C ALA A 222 -11.69 -24.20 22.19
N ASN A 223 -10.94 -23.33 21.50
CA ASN A 223 -11.32 -21.95 21.18
C ASN A 223 -11.86 -21.78 19.75
N GLY A 224 -12.18 -22.86 19.06
CA GLY A 224 -12.67 -22.85 17.67
C GLY A 224 -11.63 -23.34 16.66
N LEU A 225 -12.07 -23.54 15.42
CA LEU A 225 -11.26 -24.05 14.33
C LEU A 225 -10.17 -23.02 13.93
N ILE A 226 -10.59 -21.83 13.62
CA ILE A 226 -9.68 -20.74 13.13
C ILE A 226 -8.63 -20.40 14.19
N THR A 227 -9.08 -20.15 15.42
CA THR A 227 -8.16 -19.81 16.52
C THR A 227 -7.19 -20.95 16.82
N GLY A 228 -7.65 -22.21 16.80
CA GLY A 228 -6.79 -23.38 16.98
C GLY A 228 -5.72 -23.52 15.91
N VAL A 229 -6.09 -23.39 14.64
CA VAL A 229 -5.16 -23.44 13.51
C VAL A 229 -4.14 -22.30 13.58
N LEU A 230 -4.57 -21.07 13.84
CA LEU A 230 -3.67 -19.94 13.99
C LEU A 230 -2.69 -20.11 15.15
N GLN A 231 -3.16 -20.52 16.34
CA GLN A 231 -2.29 -20.80 17.47
C GLN A 231 -1.23 -21.86 17.16
N HIS A 232 -1.62 -22.92 16.46
CA HIS A 232 -0.68 -23.95 16.01
C HIS A 232 0.36 -23.39 15.05
N LEU A 233 -0.05 -22.61 14.04
CA LEU A 233 0.84 -21.99 13.08
C LEU A 233 1.86 -21.06 13.74
N PHE A 234 1.42 -20.17 14.62
CA PHE A 234 2.32 -19.26 15.32
C PHE A 234 3.26 -19.96 16.29
N LYS A 235 2.85 -21.11 16.83
CA LYS A 235 3.68 -21.91 17.75
C LYS A 235 4.70 -22.77 17.02
N THR A 236 4.38 -23.31 15.86
CA THR A 236 5.16 -24.38 15.21
C THR A 236 5.64 -24.01 13.80
N GLY A 237 4.93 -23.16 13.07
CA GLY A 237 5.19 -22.81 11.66
C GLY A 237 6.05 -21.57 11.45
N LEU A 238 6.37 -21.30 10.20
CA LEU A 238 6.85 -20.01 9.68
C LEU A 238 5.65 -19.33 9.03
N VAL A 239 5.23 -18.17 9.55
CA VAL A 239 3.97 -17.52 9.16
C VAL A 239 4.21 -16.23 8.41
N ALA A 240 3.72 -16.15 7.17
CA ALA A 240 3.65 -14.92 6.39
C ALA A 240 2.21 -14.37 6.39
N SER A 241 2.05 -13.06 6.26
CA SER A 241 0.75 -12.44 6.09
C SER A 241 0.90 -11.04 5.47
N PRO A 242 -0.09 -10.54 4.75
CA PRO A 242 -0.15 -9.13 4.41
C PRO A 242 -0.44 -8.24 5.63
N ASP A 243 -0.96 -8.80 6.73
CA ASP A 243 -1.23 -8.10 7.98
C ASP A 243 -1.07 -9.05 9.18
N ILE A 244 0.16 -9.23 9.65
CA ILE A 244 0.46 -10.04 10.84
C ILE A 244 -0.25 -9.49 12.08
N LYS A 245 -0.41 -8.17 12.17
CA LYS A 245 -1.07 -7.55 13.31
C LYS A 245 -2.53 -7.98 13.42
N ALA A 246 -3.25 -8.03 12.29
CA ALA A 246 -4.63 -8.53 12.27
C ALA A 246 -4.71 -9.97 12.77
N LEU A 247 -3.82 -10.87 12.31
CA LEU A 247 -3.78 -12.26 12.77
C LEU A 247 -3.49 -12.38 14.28
N LEU A 248 -2.60 -11.55 14.81
CA LEU A 248 -2.29 -11.55 16.25
C LEU A 248 -3.49 -11.05 17.09
N HIS A 249 -4.29 -10.12 16.56
CA HIS A 249 -5.53 -9.69 17.20
C HIS A 249 -6.58 -10.81 17.29
N GLU A 250 -6.62 -11.71 16.30
CA GLU A 250 -7.49 -12.89 16.35
C GLU A 250 -7.14 -13.83 17.48
N LEU A 251 -5.87 -13.95 17.83
CA LEU A 251 -5.40 -14.82 18.90
C LEU A 251 -5.58 -14.23 20.30
N SER A 252 -5.62 -12.91 20.38
CA SER A 252 -5.73 -12.18 21.65
C SER A 252 -6.54 -10.91 21.43
N PRO A 253 -7.88 -10.98 21.39
CA PRO A 253 -8.72 -9.80 21.33
C PRO A 253 -8.41 -8.93 22.56
N ILE A 254 -7.97 -7.70 22.30
CA ILE A 254 -7.68 -6.73 23.35
C ILE A 254 -9.01 -6.32 23.95
N ASP A 255 -9.33 -6.83 25.13
CA ASP A 255 -10.34 -6.23 25.97
C ASP A 255 -9.78 -4.92 26.52
N SER A 256 -10.34 -3.81 26.04
CA SER A 256 -9.89 -2.46 26.39
C SER A 256 -10.06 -2.10 27.88
N SER A 257 -10.60 -3.00 28.69
CA SER A 257 -10.82 -2.82 30.12
C SER A 257 -9.63 -3.26 30.98
N GLU A 258 -8.73 -4.08 30.47
CA GLU A 258 -7.54 -4.54 31.20
C GLU A 258 -6.28 -4.19 30.41
N LEU A 259 -5.64 -3.10 30.77
CA LEU A 259 -4.32 -2.66 30.29
C LEU A 259 -3.17 -3.47 30.93
N GLU A 260 -3.42 -4.68 31.37
CA GLU A 260 -2.34 -5.60 31.62
C GLU A 260 -1.80 -6.04 30.25
N LEU A 261 -0.54 -5.66 29.99
CA LEU A 261 0.26 -6.20 28.90
C LEU A 261 0.10 -7.71 28.93
N MET A 262 -0.81 -8.23 28.08
CA MET A 262 -0.92 -9.66 27.89
C MET A 262 0.49 -10.15 27.61
N ASP A 263 0.89 -11.20 28.31
CA ASP A 263 2.10 -11.93 27.98
C ASP A 263 2.04 -12.19 26.46
N PRO A 264 2.85 -11.48 25.65
CA PRO A 264 2.69 -11.60 24.21
C PRO A 264 2.85 -13.07 23.93
N LEU A 265 1.89 -13.67 23.23
CA LEU A 265 2.07 -15.01 22.66
C LEU A 265 3.54 -15.05 22.30
N ALA A 266 4.30 -16.00 22.90
CA ALA A 266 5.75 -16.04 22.73
C ALA A 266 6.06 -16.37 21.26
N VAL A 267 5.67 -15.43 20.39
CA VAL A 267 5.83 -15.51 18.95
C VAL A 267 7.28 -15.16 18.68
N ASP A 268 8.01 -16.09 18.16
CA ASP A 268 9.37 -15.84 17.71
C ASP A 268 9.33 -14.88 16.51
N PRO A 269 9.87 -13.66 16.61
CA PRO A 269 9.86 -12.69 15.51
C PRO A 269 10.61 -13.20 14.27
N ASN A 270 11.47 -14.19 14.38
CA ASN A 270 12.16 -14.80 13.24
C ASN A 270 11.27 -15.80 12.47
N ARG A 271 10.09 -16.07 12.97
CA ARG A 271 9.13 -17.01 12.40
C ARG A 271 7.90 -16.34 11.80
N ILE A 272 7.89 -15.01 11.76
CA ILE A 272 6.80 -14.21 11.20
C ILE A 272 7.34 -13.29 10.12
N PHE A 273 6.54 -13.07 9.07
CA PHE A 273 6.88 -12.20 7.96
C PHE A 273 5.65 -11.42 7.48
N ASP A 274 5.68 -10.10 7.69
CA ASP A 274 4.66 -9.19 7.16
C ASP A 274 5.11 -8.64 5.82
N THR A 275 4.39 -9.01 4.75
CA THR A 275 4.78 -8.66 3.38
C THR A 275 4.60 -7.18 3.08
N VAL A 276 3.59 -6.53 3.66
CA VAL A 276 3.34 -5.10 3.49
C VAL A 276 4.41 -4.28 4.21
N VAL A 277 4.77 -4.68 5.44
CA VAL A 277 5.85 -4.03 6.19
C VAL A 277 7.20 -4.21 5.50
N ALA A 278 7.49 -5.41 4.98
CA ALA A 278 8.72 -5.68 4.24
C ALA A 278 8.81 -4.82 2.96
N ALA A 279 7.74 -4.76 2.18
CA ALA A 279 7.66 -3.91 0.98
C ALA A 279 7.81 -2.42 1.33
N TYR A 280 7.19 -1.95 2.43
CA TYR A 280 7.36 -0.58 2.94
C TYR A 280 8.83 -0.26 3.30
N LEU A 281 9.53 -1.19 3.93
CA LEU A 281 10.94 -0.99 4.29
C LEU A 281 11.85 -0.86 3.07
N LEU A 282 11.50 -1.52 1.97
CA LEU A 282 12.24 -1.46 0.70
C LEU A 282 11.90 -0.22 -0.14
N ASP A 283 10.66 0.28 -0.07
CA ASP A 283 10.19 1.46 -0.80
C ASP A 283 9.31 2.35 0.09
N SER A 284 9.93 3.01 1.06
CA SER A 284 9.24 3.84 2.06
C SER A 284 8.61 5.13 1.50
N VAL A 285 8.84 5.46 0.25
CA VAL A 285 8.24 6.64 -0.41
C VAL A 285 6.84 6.35 -0.93
N ARG A 286 6.54 5.09 -1.15
CA ARG A 286 5.24 4.64 -1.63
C ARG A 286 4.20 4.64 -0.51
N SER A 287 2.95 4.88 -0.85
CA SER A 287 1.81 4.89 0.09
C SER A 287 0.85 3.71 -0.07
N ASP A 288 1.01 2.91 -1.14
CA ASP A 288 0.13 1.76 -1.43
C ASP A 288 0.98 0.53 -1.74
N PHE A 289 0.77 -0.54 -0.97
CA PHE A 289 1.45 -1.83 -1.05
C PHE A 289 0.45 -2.97 -1.27
N GLY A 290 -0.58 -2.73 -2.06
CA GLY A 290 -1.57 -3.76 -2.41
C GLY A 290 -0.96 -4.95 -3.16
N ASP A 291 -1.70 -6.06 -3.18
CA ASP A 291 -1.26 -7.34 -3.75
C ASP A 291 -0.74 -7.22 -5.19
N ALA A 292 -1.39 -6.37 -6.00
CA ALA A 292 -0.96 -6.15 -7.38
C ALA A 292 0.45 -5.57 -7.46
N TYR A 293 0.78 -4.63 -6.59
CA TYR A 293 2.12 -4.07 -6.53
C TYR A 293 3.16 -5.08 -6.04
N ILE A 294 2.85 -5.82 -4.98
CA ILE A 294 3.75 -6.84 -4.42
C ILE A 294 3.99 -7.94 -5.45
N ALA A 295 2.94 -8.43 -6.11
CA ALA A 295 3.04 -9.47 -7.13
C ALA A 295 3.87 -9.02 -8.34
N ASP A 296 3.61 -7.84 -8.89
CA ASP A 296 4.33 -7.30 -10.04
C ASP A 296 5.78 -6.98 -9.70
N THR A 297 6.01 -6.28 -8.58
CA THR A 297 7.33 -5.72 -8.24
C THR A 297 8.28 -6.77 -7.71
N TYR A 298 7.83 -7.63 -6.80
CA TYR A 298 8.70 -8.56 -6.08
C TYR A 298 8.58 -9.99 -6.55
N VAL A 299 7.40 -10.43 -6.99
CA VAL A 299 7.20 -11.80 -7.52
C VAL A 299 7.42 -11.87 -9.02
N GLY A 300 7.33 -10.73 -9.73
CA GLY A 300 7.47 -10.66 -11.19
C GLY A 300 6.30 -11.28 -11.93
N LYS A 301 5.10 -11.28 -11.33
CA LYS A 301 3.87 -11.83 -11.91
C LYS A 301 2.76 -10.81 -11.88
N ALA A 302 2.01 -10.68 -12.98
CA ALA A 302 0.82 -9.83 -13.03
C ALA A 302 -0.38 -10.56 -12.43
N LEU A 303 -1.10 -9.89 -11.52
CA LEU A 303 -2.40 -10.39 -11.10
C LEU A 303 -3.40 -10.26 -12.26
N PRO A 304 -4.29 -11.25 -12.46
CA PRO A 304 -5.36 -11.13 -13.44
C PRO A 304 -6.22 -9.90 -13.09
N ALA A 305 -6.63 -9.14 -14.13
CA ALA A 305 -7.56 -8.05 -13.95
C ALA A 305 -8.84 -8.59 -13.28
N ALA A 306 -9.37 -7.83 -12.32
CA ALA A 306 -10.64 -8.16 -11.71
C ALA A 306 -11.69 -8.41 -12.80
N GLN A 307 -12.33 -9.57 -12.81
CA GLN A 307 -13.38 -9.88 -13.76
C GLN A 307 -14.67 -9.20 -13.29
N GLY A 308 -14.89 -7.97 -13.74
CA GLY A 308 -16.08 -7.19 -13.43
C GLY A 308 -16.05 -5.84 -14.15
N GLU A 309 -17.19 -5.21 -14.31
CA GLU A 309 -17.31 -3.85 -14.82
C GLU A 309 -16.44 -2.90 -13.98
N GLU A 310 -15.82 -1.88 -14.60
CA GLU A 310 -15.02 -0.88 -13.91
C GLU A 310 -15.73 -0.38 -12.63
N GLY A 311 -15.23 -0.78 -11.46
CA GLY A 311 -15.77 -0.38 -10.16
C GLY A 311 -16.45 -1.48 -9.33
N ALA A 312 -16.54 -2.72 -9.81
CA ALA A 312 -16.92 -3.85 -8.96
C ALA A 312 -15.73 -4.21 -8.05
N ALA A 313 -15.91 -4.14 -6.73
CA ALA A 313 -14.97 -4.74 -5.79
C ALA A 313 -14.89 -6.25 -6.10
N ASP A 314 -13.68 -6.82 -6.09
CA ASP A 314 -13.53 -8.27 -6.08
C ASP A 314 -14.37 -8.86 -4.94
N ASP A 315 -15.00 -10.01 -5.17
CA ASP A 315 -15.62 -10.75 -4.08
C ASP A 315 -14.59 -10.93 -2.96
N ALA A 316 -14.95 -10.60 -1.74
CA ALA A 316 -14.05 -10.61 -0.58
C ALA A 316 -13.27 -11.94 -0.44
N PRO A 317 -13.88 -13.12 -0.65
CA PRO A 317 -13.16 -14.40 -0.64
C PRO A 317 -12.06 -14.48 -1.68
N VAL A 318 -12.28 -13.96 -2.89
CA VAL A 318 -11.27 -13.96 -3.95
C VAL A 318 -10.12 -13.03 -3.63
N ALA A 319 -10.40 -11.88 -3.01
CA ALA A 319 -9.39 -10.94 -2.57
C ALA A 319 -8.48 -11.54 -1.47
N ALA A 320 -9.08 -12.14 -0.44
CA ALA A 320 -8.33 -12.78 0.66
C ALA A 320 -7.48 -13.96 0.17
N ALA A 321 -8.04 -14.82 -0.67
CA ALA A 321 -7.32 -15.93 -1.31
C ALA A 321 -6.10 -15.45 -2.11
N ARG A 322 -6.27 -14.35 -2.83
CA ARG A 322 -5.20 -13.68 -3.59
C ARG A 322 -4.12 -13.15 -2.67
N SER A 323 -4.50 -12.45 -1.61
CA SER A 323 -3.57 -11.86 -0.65
C SER A 323 -2.66 -12.89 -0.01
N VAL A 324 -3.17 -14.03 0.43
CA VAL A 324 -2.32 -15.09 1.01
C VAL A 324 -1.42 -15.75 -0.02
N ALA A 325 -1.89 -15.96 -1.25
CA ALA A 325 -1.08 -16.55 -2.29
C ALA A 325 0.08 -15.62 -2.71
N VAL A 326 -0.20 -14.31 -2.82
CA VAL A 326 0.83 -13.29 -3.09
C VAL A 326 1.80 -13.19 -1.91
N ALA A 327 1.30 -13.19 -0.67
CA ALA A 327 2.14 -13.14 0.52
C ALA A 327 3.11 -14.32 0.58
N LEU A 328 2.64 -15.55 0.33
CA LEU A 328 3.51 -16.73 0.28
C LEU A 328 4.57 -16.62 -0.82
N ALA A 329 4.18 -16.19 -2.01
CA ALA A 329 5.10 -16.05 -3.15
C ALA A 329 6.14 -14.95 -2.94
N ALA A 330 5.83 -13.93 -2.14
CA ALA A 330 6.69 -12.78 -1.89
C ALA A 330 7.74 -12.99 -0.79
N VAL A 331 7.63 -14.03 0.03
CA VAL A 331 8.56 -14.28 1.17
C VAL A 331 10.02 -14.40 0.75
N GLN A 332 10.31 -15.05 -0.37
CA GLN A 332 11.69 -15.23 -0.81
C GLN A 332 12.26 -14.00 -1.53
N PRO A 333 11.49 -13.31 -2.40
CA PRO A 333 11.97 -12.08 -3.06
C PRO A 333 12.11 -10.88 -2.13
N LEU A 334 11.29 -10.74 -1.08
CA LEU A 334 11.31 -9.66 -0.10
C LEU A 334 12.32 -9.94 1.02
#